data_60dfd2174fd8db18536047bba463dfa3
#
_entry.id   60dfd2174fd8db18536047bba463dfa3
#
_cell.length_a   1.000
_cell.length_b   1.000
_cell.length_c   1.000
_cell.angle_alpha   90.00
_cell.angle_beta   90.00
_cell.angle_gamma   90.00
#
_symmetry.space_group_name_H-M   'P 1'
#
loop_
_entity.id
_entity.type
_entity.pdbx_description
1 polymer ?
#
loop_
_entity_poly.entity_id
_entity_poly.type
_entity_poly.pdbx_seq_one_letter_code
_entity_poly.pdbx_strand_id
1 'polypeptide(L)'
;IDTIFAGFPLNVMYWVKNADGTFEVLDGQQRTISLCSYHAGEFMHVIDGSLRGWANLTDVQKKKFLDYELQVYICEGTPDEILKWFRIINIAGMKLTDQELRNAAYYGPWLSEAKKRFSKSSCVAAKLGGDYVSGNPIRQELLETVLEWIASREGLKGGVEKDPVAEYMALHQNDNNCDDLWGYFQDIIHWIQKVFPKYRKQMKGLPWGILYNEHKNDNLSPTELEAEVARLMKDSDVQKKPGIWQYLLTHDEKYLSIRAFDDN
;
A
#
# COMPACT_ATOMS: atom_id res chain seq x y z
N ILE A 1 8.90 7.75 25.27
CA ILE A 1 8.74 8.56 26.47
C ILE A 1 9.86 8.23 27.46
N ASP A 2 10.08 6.95 27.82
CA ASP A 2 11.15 6.53 28.74
C ASP A 2 12.54 7.07 28.37
N THR A 3 12.88 6.99 27.09
CA THR A 3 14.16 7.45 26.55
C THR A 3 14.42 8.93 26.86
N ILE A 4 13.39 9.78 26.76
CA ILE A 4 13.47 11.21 27.06
C ILE A 4 13.68 11.43 28.56
N PHE A 5 12.87 10.77 29.39
CA PHE A 5 12.99 10.90 30.84
C PHE A 5 14.28 10.26 31.38
N ALA A 6 14.84 9.27 30.72
CA ALA A 6 16.16 8.72 31.01
C ALA A 6 17.31 9.63 30.52
N GLY A 7 17.05 10.58 29.65
CA GLY A 7 18.09 11.45 29.05
C GLY A 7 18.92 10.70 27.98
N PHE A 8 18.43 9.62 27.42
CA PHE A 8 19.11 8.87 26.35
C PHE A 8 18.78 9.45 24.98
N PRO A 9 19.69 9.35 23.99
CA PRO A 9 19.42 9.82 22.64
C PRO A 9 18.35 8.97 21.96
N LEU A 10 17.40 9.63 21.30
CA LEU A 10 16.50 8.98 20.34
C LEU A 10 17.23 8.81 19.00
N ASN A 11 16.90 7.74 18.30
CA ASN A 11 17.39 7.58 16.93
C ASN A 11 16.98 8.77 16.06
N VAL A 12 17.86 9.13 15.14
CA VAL A 12 17.64 10.17 14.12
C VAL A 12 16.32 9.97 13.41
N MET A 13 15.63 11.07 13.16
CA MET A 13 14.42 11.11 12.32
C MET A 13 14.72 11.76 10.98
N TYR A 14 13.95 11.44 9.96
CA TYR A 14 14.11 11.96 8.61
C TYR A 14 12.81 12.59 8.14
N TRP A 15 12.87 13.86 7.80
CA TRP A 15 11.72 14.63 7.33
C TRP A 15 12.00 15.22 5.95
N VAL A 16 10.99 15.28 5.09
CA VAL A 16 11.05 16.01 3.81
C VAL A 16 10.37 17.36 3.98
N LYS A 17 11.02 18.41 3.49
CA LYS A 17 10.44 19.74 3.45
C LYS A 17 9.63 19.91 2.17
N ASN A 18 8.36 20.22 2.31
CA ASN A 18 7.45 20.52 1.21
C ASN A 18 7.62 21.97 0.71
N ALA A 19 7.16 22.23 -0.51
CA ALA A 19 7.24 23.55 -1.11
C ALA A 19 6.44 24.64 -0.35
N ASP A 20 5.40 24.24 0.39
CA ASP A 20 4.59 25.10 1.25
C ASP A 20 5.22 25.38 2.63
N GLY A 21 6.41 24.82 2.89
CA GLY A 21 7.13 24.95 4.15
C GLY A 21 6.70 23.96 5.23
N THR A 22 5.77 23.08 4.96
CA THR A 22 5.42 21.95 5.84
C THR A 22 6.44 20.84 5.76
N PHE A 23 6.35 19.87 6.68
CA PHE A 23 7.25 18.72 6.71
C PHE A 23 6.45 17.40 6.64
N GLU A 24 6.91 16.49 5.81
CA GLU A 24 6.47 15.09 5.81
C GLU A 24 7.48 14.24 6.59
N VAL A 25 6.98 13.42 7.52
CA VAL A 25 7.85 12.52 8.30
C VAL A 25 8.10 11.25 7.51
N LEU A 26 9.32 11.04 7.03
CA LEU A 26 9.75 9.83 6.35
C LEU A 26 10.03 8.69 7.32
N ASP A 27 10.88 8.96 8.33
CA ASP A 27 11.14 8.04 9.43
C ASP A 27 10.99 8.75 10.77
N GLY A 28 10.58 7.99 11.78
CA GLY A 28 10.28 8.51 13.09
C GLY A 28 8.80 8.84 13.32
N GLN A 29 7.89 8.44 12.43
CA GLN A 29 6.45 8.71 12.53
C GLN A 29 5.89 8.25 13.89
N GLN A 30 6.19 7.01 14.33
CA GLN A 30 5.72 6.50 15.61
C GLN A 30 6.28 7.30 16.80
N ARG A 31 7.55 7.72 16.71
CA ARG A 31 8.20 8.57 17.72
C ARG A 31 7.52 9.94 17.78
N THR A 32 7.34 10.58 16.64
CA THR A 32 6.65 11.89 16.53
C THR A 32 5.23 11.81 17.09
N ILE A 33 4.43 10.83 16.66
CA ILE A 33 3.06 10.63 17.15
C ILE A 33 3.06 10.41 18.65
N SER A 34 3.92 9.53 19.18
CA SER A 34 3.97 9.24 20.62
C SER A 34 4.33 10.47 21.46
N LEU A 35 5.24 11.32 20.98
CA LEU A 35 5.61 12.56 21.67
C LEU A 35 4.47 13.57 21.65
N CYS A 36 3.84 13.79 20.48
CA CYS A 36 2.73 14.71 20.33
C CYS A 36 1.51 14.25 21.13
N SER A 37 1.13 12.99 21.05
CA SER A 37 -0.02 12.42 21.78
C SER A 37 0.20 12.45 23.30
N TYR A 38 1.42 12.20 23.79
CA TYR A 38 1.71 12.33 25.20
C TYR A 38 1.60 13.78 25.68
N HIS A 39 2.18 14.73 24.93
CA HIS A 39 2.05 16.15 25.21
C HIS A 39 0.59 16.63 25.16
N ALA A 40 -0.21 16.11 24.23
CA ALA A 40 -1.64 16.39 24.14
C ALA A 40 -2.47 15.75 25.28
N GLY A 41 -1.86 14.88 26.10
CA GLY A 41 -2.54 14.22 27.21
C GLY A 41 -3.42 13.04 26.81
N GLU A 42 -3.21 12.47 25.61
CA GLU A 42 -4.03 11.40 25.06
C GLU A 42 -3.79 10.04 25.74
N PHE A 43 -2.65 9.87 26.40
CA PHE A 43 -2.35 8.65 27.16
C PHE A 43 -1.46 8.95 28.38
N MET A 44 -1.41 7.98 29.29
CA MET A 44 -0.55 8.00 30.47
C MET A 44 0.62 7.06 30.30
N HIS A 45 1.75 7.39 30.94
CA HIS A 45 2.95 6.57 30.93
C HIS A 45 3.55 6.45 32.35
N VAL A 46 4.28 5.36 32.62
CA VAL A 46 4.90 5.16 33.92
C VAL A 46 6.20 5.98 33.96
N ILE A 47 6.28 6.97 34.88
CA ILE A 47 7.43 7.80 35.09
C ILE A 47 7.76 7.76 36.58
N ASP A 48 8.99 7.44 36.92
CA ASP A 48 9.46 7.27 38.31
C ASP A 48 8.55 6.35 39.13
N GLY A 49 8.13 5.22 38.50
CA GLY A 49 7.28 4.20 39.13
C GLY A 49 5.82 4.57 39.31
N SER A 50 5.37 5.72 38.78
CA SER A 50 3.99 6.20 38.88
C SER A 50 3.39 6.45 37.51
N LEU A 51 2.12 6.08 37.29
CA LEU A 51 1.41 6.37 36.06
C LEU A 51 1.06 7.87 35.97
N ARG A 52 1.62 8.56 34.99
CA ARG A 52 1.48 10.02 34.82
C ARG A 52 1.07 10.38 33.39
N GLY A 53 0.06 11.21 33.29
CA GLY A 53 -0.26 11.93 32.04
C GLY A 53 0.41 13.30 32.05
N TRP A 54 0.41 14.00 30.93
CA TRP A 54 1.02 15.33 30.78
C TRP A 54 0.58 16.31 31.86
N ALA A 55 -0.72 16.36 32.20
CA ALA A 55 -1.26 17.27 33.22
C ALA A 55 -0.70 17.01 34.61
N ASN A 56 -0.29 15.76 34.90
CA ASN A 56 0.16 15.33 36.22
C ASN A 56 1.70 15.36 36.38
N LEU A 57 2.41 15.84 35.35
CA LEU A 57 3.85 16.04 35.44
C LEU A 57 4.18 17.28 36.28
N THR A 58 5.28 17.19 37.04
CA THR A 58 5.86 18.35 37.67
C THR A 58 6.45 19.33 36.66
N ASP A 59 6.62 20.59 37.00
CA ASP A 59 7.22 21.58 36.09
C ASP A 59 8.64 21.19 35.64
N VAL A 60 9.40 20.53 36.51
CA VAL A 60 10.73 20.01 36.19
C VAL A 60 10.65 18.91 35.15
N GLN A 61 9.67 18.00 35.27
CA GLN A 61 9.45 16.92 34.31
C GLN A 61 8.97 17.46 32.98
N LYS A 62 8.03 18.42 32.97
CA LYS A 62 7.58 19.11 31.74
C LYS A 62 8.72 19.80 31.03
N LYS A 63 9.55 20.55 31.81
CA LYS A 63 10.72 21.22 31.25
C LYS A 63 11.70 20.23 30.64
N LYS A 64 12.02 19.12 31.34
CA LYS A 64 12.90 18.07 30.83
C LYS A 64 12.40 17.48 29.51
N PHE A 65 11.09 17.29 29.36
CA PHE A 65 10.48 16.79 28.12
C PHE A 65 10.54 17.83 27.00
N LEU A 66 10.22 19.08 27.27
CA LEU A 66 10.18 20.17 26.28
C LEU A 66 11.58 20.61 25.83
N ASP A 67 12.55 20.56 26.69
CA ASP A 67 13.96 20.92 26.40
C ASP A 67 14.72 19.77 25.72
N TYR A 68 14.07 18.59 25.52
CA TYR A 68 14.73 17.47 24.88
C TYR A 68 14.94 17.74 23.40
N GLU A 69 16.18 17.69 22.94
CA GLU A 69 16.56 17.95 21.57
C GLU A 69 16.39 16.70 20.69
N LEU A 70 15.60 16.83 19.63
CA LEU A 70 15.39 15.80 18.62
C LEU A 70 16.42 15.99 17.49
N GLN A 71 17.10 14.91 17.12
CA GLN A 71 17.96 14.92 15.95
C GLN A 71 17.13 14.60 14.70
N VAL A 72 17.00 15.58 13.78
CA VAL A 72 16.20 15.46 12.57
C VAL A 72 17.06 15.84 11.37
N TYR A 73 17.13 14.95 10.38
CA TYR A 73 17.62 15.31 9.04
C TYR A 73 16.49 15.85 8.21
N ILE A 74 16.65 17.07 7.70
CA ILE A 74 15.74 17.67 6.74
C ILE A 74 16.23 17.33 5.33
N CYS A 75 15.40 16.65 4.55
CA CYS A 75 15.69 16.22 3.20
C CYS A 75 15.05 17.20 2.21
N GLU A 76 15.84 17.71 1.31
CA GLU A 76 15.40 18.57 0.22
C GLU A 76 15.90 17.99 -1.10
N GLY A 77 15.09 18.01 -2.15
CA GLY A 77 15.44 17.47 -3.47
C GLY A 77 14.20 17.17 -4.29
N THR A 78 14.41 16.65 -5.49
CA THR A 78 13.32 16.13 -6.31
C THR A 78 12.76 14.84 -5.67
N PRO A 79 11.49 14.49 -5.95
CA PRO A 79 10.90 13.25 -5.46
C PRO A 79 11.75 11.99 -5.75
N ASP A 80 12.34 11.94 -6.96
CA ASP A 80 13.23 10.83 -7.37
C ASP A 80 14.51 10.76 -6.54
N GLU A 81 15.13 11.89 -6.23
CA GLU A 81 16.33 11.96 -5.41
C GLU A 81 16.03 11.55 -3.99
N ILE A 82 14.90 12.03 -3.43
CA ILE A 82 14.43 11.66 -2.10
C ILE A 82 14.17 10.15 -2.03
N LEU A 83 13.50 9.58 -3.04
CA LEU A 83 13.20 8.15 -3.11
C LEU A 83 14.47 7.30 -3.20
N LYS A 84 15.42 7.67 -4.08
CA LYS A 84 16.71 6.98 -4.21
C LYS A 84 17.51 6.99 -2.92
N TRP A 85 17.63 8.16 -2.30
CA TRP A 85 18.35 8.32 -1.05
C TRP A 85 17.70 7.52 0.09
N PHE A 86 16.39 7.54 0.17
CA PHE A 86 15.65 6.84 1.22
C PHE A 86 15.75 5.31 1.11
N ARG A 87 15.77 4.76 -0.11
CA ARG A 87 16.06 3.34 -0.35
C ARG A 87 17.42 2.91 0.24
N ILE A 88 18.42 3.80 0.15
CA ILE A 88 19.76 3.53 0.69
C ILE A 88 19.75 3.50 2.23
N ILE A 89 19.05 4.41 2.88
CA ILE A 89 19.01 4.50 4.35
C ILE A 89 18.17 3.39 4.97
N ASN A 90 17.09 3.01 4.32
CA ASN A 90 16.14 2.01 4.80
C ASN A 90 16.75 0.61 5.00
N ILE A 91 17.98 0.40 4.53
CA ILE A 91 18.74 -0.86 4.71
C ILE A 91 19.08 -1.13 6.18
N ALA A 92 19.13 -0.11 7.04
CA ALA A 92 19.61 -0.22 8.42
C ALA A 92 18.50 -0.33 9.49
N GLY A 93 17.20 -0.24 9.13
CA GLY A 93 16.08 -0.18 10.07
C GLY A 93 14.90 -1.11 9.72
N MET A 94 13.72 -0.80 10.23
CA MET A 94 12.48 -1.49 9.85
C MET A 94 12.17 -1.12 8.39
N LYS A 95 12.26 -2.10 7.50
CA LYS A 95 12.09 -1.90 6.05
C LYS A 95 10.69 -1.34 5.77
N LEU A 96 10.63 -0.13 5.25
CA LEU A 96 9.43 0.39 4.60
C LEU A 96 9.18 -0.38 3.30
N THR A 97 7.93 -0.54 2.94
CA THR A 97 7.58 -1.07 1.61
C THR A 97 7.92 -0.04 0.53
N ASP A 98 8.09 -0.49 -0.71
CA ASP A 98 8.33 0.42 -1.82
C ASP A 98 7.20 1.45 -1.97
N GLN A 99 5.95 1.05 -1.67
CA GLN A 99 4.82 1.98 -1.71
C GLN A 99 4.85 3.01 -0.56
N GLU A 100 5.29 2.63 0.62
CA GLU A 100 5.48 3.61 1.72
C GLU A 100 6.55 4.65 1.34
N LEU A 101 7.60 4.23 0.64
CA LEU A 101 8.63 5.14 0.12
C LEU A 101 8.10 6.07 -0.97
N ARG A 102 7.33 5.54 -1.94
CA ARG A 102 6.68 6.34 -2.98
C ARG A 102 5.71 7.35 -2.38
N ASN A 103 4.94 6.95 -1.38
CA ASN A 103 4.00 7.83 -0.69
C ASN A 103 4.68 9.04 -0.03
N ALA A 104 5.89 8.86 0.45
CA ALA A 104 6.67 9.95 1.03
C ALA A 104 7.27 10.87 -0.04
N ALA A 105 7.77 10.29 -1.14
CA ALA A 105 8.40 11.04 -2.23
C ALA A 105 7.37 11.84 -3.07
N TYR A 106 6.20 11.27 -3.30
CA TYR A 106 5.14 11.85 -4.15
C TYR A 106 3.93 12.32 -3.33
N TYR A 107 4.19 12.88 -2.15
CA TYR A 107 3.14 13.46 -1.33
C TYR A 107 2.43 14.60 -2.08
N GLY A 108 1.08 14.63 -1.96
CA GLY A 108 0.28 15.67 -2.62
C GLY A 108 -1.22 15.47 -2.39
N PRO A 109 -2.07 16.36 -2.93
CA PRO A 109 -3.52 16.30 -2.79
C PRO A 109 -4.09 14.96 -3.30
N TRP A 110 -3.61 14.50 -4.46
CA TRP A 110 -4.01 13.23 -5.05
C TRP A 110 -3.75 12.03 -4.13
N LEU A 111 -2.53 11.91 -3.59
CA LEU A 111 -2.18 10.83 -2.70
C LEU A 111 -3.00 10.87 -1.40
N SER A 112 -3.28 12.06 -0.87
CA SER A 112 -4.11 12.23 0.31
C SER A 112 -5.52 11.67 0.09
N GLU A 113 -6.13 11.89 -1.08
CA GLU A 113 -7.41 11.32 -1.45
C GLU A 113 -7.33 9.80 -1.70
N ALA A 114 -6.28 9.32 -2.37
CA ALA A 114 -6.06 7.90 -2.60
C ALA A 114 -5.92 7.12 -1.27
N LYS A 115 -5.16 7.65 -0.31
CA LYS A 115 -5.01 7.03 1.03
C LYS A 115 -6.32 6.96 1.81
N LYS A 116 -7.24 7.91 1.66
CA LYS A 116 -8.57 7.83 2.28
C LYS A 116 -9.36 6.64 1.76
N ARG A 117 -9.24 6.33 0.47
CA ARG A 117 -10.00 5.26 -0.20
C ARG A 117 -9.34 3.88 -0.07
N PHE A 118 -8.00 3.79 -0.03
CA PHE A 118 -7.25 2.53 -0.16
C PHE A 118 -6.43 2.13 1.08
N SER A 119 -6.12 3.06 2.01
CA SER A 119 -5.05 2.84 3.01
C SER A 119 -5.51 2.77 4.47
N LYS A 120 -6.76 2.41 4.73
CA LYS A 120 -7.30 2.17 6.08
C LYS A 120 -7.86 0.77 6.18
N SER A 121 -7.83 0.15 7.36
CA SER A 121 -8.28 -1.23 7.60
C SER A 121 -9.72 -1.53 7.14
N SER A 122 -10.59 -0.53 7.16
CA SER A 122 -11.99 -0.63 6.71
C SER A 122 -12.31 0.37 5.61
N CYS A 123 -11.33 0.69 4.76
CA CYS A 123 -11.51 1.61 3.66
C CYS A 123 -12.53 1.09 2.63
N VAL A 124 -13.05 2.02 1.82
CA VAL A 124 -14.07 1.67 0.83
C VAL A 124 -13.55 0.69 -0.22
N ALA A 125 -12.27 0.75 -0.58
CA ALA A 125 -11.64 -0.19 -1.50
C ALA A 125 -11.57 -1.61 -0.92
N ALA A 126 -11.20 -1.76 0.35
CA ALA A 126 -11.18 -3.07 1.02
C ALA A 126 -12.58 -3.67 1.16
N LYS A 127 -13.61 -2.83 1.38
CA LYS A 127 -15.00 -3.29 1.44
C LYS A 127 -15.52 -3.72 0.07
N LEU A 128 -15.17 -3.01 -1.00
CA LEU A 128 -15.62 -3.31 -2.35
C LEU A 128 -14.90 -4.51 -2.96
N GLY A 129 -13.57 -4.56 -2.85
CA GLY A 129 -12.72 -5.51 -3.57
C GLY A 129 -12.01 -6.54 -2.72
N GLY A 130 -12.26 -6.59 -1.40
CA GLY A 130 -11.52 -7.47 -0.47
C GLY A 130 -11.67 -8.97 -0.73
N ASP A 131 -12.69 -9.39 -1.46
CA ASP A 131 -12.88 -10.75 -1.92
C ASP A 131 -11.95 -11.11 -3.09
N TYR A 132 -11.56 -10.13 -3.89
CA TYR A 132 -10.80 -10.33 -5.14
C TYR A 132 -9.35 -9.89 -5.02
N VAL A 133 -9.09 -8.83 -4.26
CA VAL A 133 -7.75 -8.25 -4.14
C VAL A 133 -7.15 -8.61 -2.79
N SER A 134 -5.91 -9.07 -2.81
CA SER A 134 -5.09 -9.27 -1.61
C SER A 134 -4.30 -8.01 -1.28
N GLY A 135 -3.74 -7.98 -0.08
CA GLY A 135 -2.91 -6.88 0.38
C GLY A 135 -3.47 -6.20 1.63
N ASN A 136 -2.58 -5.78 2.50
CA ASN A 136 -2.93 -5.07 3.72
C ASN A 136 -3.05 -3.56 3.42
N PRO A 137 -4.26 -2.94 3.57
CA PRO A 137 -4.42 -1.51 3.31
C PRO A 137 -3.52 -0.62 4.17
N ILE A 138 -3.28 -0.99 5.44
CA ILE A 138 -2.43 -0.21 6.35
C ILE A 138 -0.97 -0.21 5.89
N ARG A 139 -0.50 -1.33 5.33
CA ARG A 139 0.85 -1.48 4.76
C ARG A 139 0.93 -0.96 3.32
N GLN A 140 -0.10 -0.29 2.83
CA GLN A 140 -0.21 0.28 1.49
C GLN A 140 -0.24 -0.74 0.33
N GLU A 141 -0.24 -2.04 0.63
CA GLU A 141 -0.19 -3.11 -0.36
C GLU A 141 -1.41 -3.11 -1.30
N LEU A 142 -2.61 -2.79 -0.79
CA LEU A 142 -3.81 -2.68 -1.62
C LEU A 142 -3.68 -1.50 -2.62
N LEU A 143 -3.20 -0.35 -2.15
CA LEU A 143 -2.96 0.81 -3.01
C LEU A 143 -1.90 0.49 -4.07
N GLU A 144 -0.78 -0.11 -3.68
CA GLU A 144 0.30 -0.51 -4.57
C GLU A 144 -0.20 -1.42 -5.70
N THR A 145 -0.95 -2.47 -5.35
CA THR A 145 -1.52 -3.40 -6.34
C THR A 145 -2.37 -2.67 -7.39
N VAL A 146 -3.23 -1.73 -6.97
CA VAL A 146 -4.08 -0.99 -7.91
C VAL A 146 -3.28 -0.01 -8.75
N LEU A 147 -2.23 0.58 -8.17
CA LEU A 147 -1.29 1.45 -8.89
C LEU A 147 -0.51 0.70 -9.97
N GLU A 148 -0.04 -0.50 -9.68
CA GLU A 148 0.61 -1.36 -10.69
C GLU A 148 -0.32 -1.65 -11.86
N TRP A 149 -1.60 -1.92 -11.59
CA TRP A 149 -2.59 -2.19 -12.63
C TRP A 149 -2.88 -0.98 -13.51
N ILE A 150 -3.04 0.21 -12.91
CA ILE A 150 -3.33 1.42 -13.67
C ILE A 150 -2.10 1.91 -14.44
N ALA A 151 -0.91 1.80 -13.86
CA ALA A 151 0.35 2.09 -14.56
C ALA A 151 0.51 1.20 -15.81
N SER A 152 0.16 -0.09 -15.71
CA SER A 152 0.12 -1.00 -16.85
C SER A 152 -0.91 -0.57 -17.91
N ARG A 153 -2.10 -0.09 -17.50
CA ARG A 153 -3.12 0.47 -18.41
C ARG A 153 -2.57 1.65 -19.22
N GLU A 154 -1.82 2.54 -18.56
CA GLU A 154 -1.22 3.72 -19.20
C GLU A 154 0.03 3.39 -20.04
N GLY A 155 0.41 2.11 -20.10
CA GLY A 155 1.58 1.68 -20.86
C GLY A 155 2.91 2.08 -20.24
N LEU A 156 2.91 2.47 -18.97
CA LEU A 156 4.13 2.75 -18.23
C LEU A 156 4.87 1.44 -17.99
N LYS A 157 6.09 1.35 -18.56
CA LYS A 157 6.88 0.11 -18.51
C LYS A 157 8.05 0.28 -17.56
N GLY A 158 8.15 -0.64 -16.61
CA GLY A 158 9.35 -0.77 -15.78
C GLY A 158 10.61 -1.07 -16.60
N GLY A 159 11.75 -0.71 -16.08
CA GLY A 159 13.07 -0.98 -16.63
C GLY A 159 14.11 -0.95 -15.51
N VAL A 160 15.38 -1.16 -15.85
CA VAL A 160 16.48 -1.28 -14.85
C VAL A 160 16.54 -0.08 -13.88
N GLU A 161 15.99 1.09 -14.27
CA GLU A 161 15.92 2.28 -13.42
C GLU A 161 14.53 2.96 -13.42
N LYS A 162 13.49 2.31 -13.98
CA LYS A 162 12.15 2.90 -14.09
C LYS A 162 11.16 2.15 -13.20
N ASP A 163 10.50 2.91 -12.34
CA ASP A 163 9.40 2.45 -11.49
C ASP A 163 8.08 2.99 -12.07
N PRO A 164 7.26 2.14 -12.71
CA PRO A 164 6.02 2.59 -13.37
C PRO A 164 5.01 3.20 -12.38
N VAL A 165 5.00 2.72 -11.15
CA VAL A 165 4.12 3.23 -10.09
C VAL A 165 4.59 4.63 -9.68
N ALA A 166 5.90 4.82 -9.51
CA ALA A 166 6.48 6.12 -9.21
C ALA A 166 6.19 7.13 -10.34
N GLU A 167 6.32 6.71 -11.59
CA GLU A 167 6.02 7.56 -12.77
C GLU A 167 4.54 7.98 -12.78
N TYR A 168 3.61 7.03 -12.54
CA TYR A 168 2.18 7.34 -12.43
C TYR A 168 1.90 8.33 -11.30
N MET A 169 2.48 8.10 -10.12
CA MET A 169 2.29 8.98 -8.97
C MET A 169 2.86 10.38 -9.20
N ALA A 170 3.99 10.49 -9.89
CA ALA A 170 4.60 11.79 -10.25
C ALA A 170 3.70 12.62 -11.20
N LEU A 171 3.09 11.94 -12.19
CA LEU A 171 2.17 12.59 -13.14
C LEU A 171 0.92 13.17 -12.45
N HIS A 172 0.41 12.46 -11.44
CA HIS A 172 -0.84 12.82 -10.77
C HIS A 172 -0.65 13.55 -9.43
N GLN A 173 0.58 13.74 -8.96
CA GLN A 173 0.91 14.27 -7.62
C GLN A 173 0.08 15.50 -7.22
N ASN A 174 -0.15 16.41 -8.15
CA ASN A 174 -0.83 17.69 -7.93
C ASN A 174 -2.32 17.69 -8.28
N ASP A 175 -2.89 16.54 -8.68
CA ASP A 175 -4.31 16.45 -8.98
C ASP A 175 -5.13 16.58 -7.69
N ASN A 176 -6.26 17.26 -7.78
CA ASN A 176 -7.10 17.54 -6.60
C ASN A 176 -7.84 16.32 -6.04
N ASN A 177 -7.95 15.25 -6.82
CA ASN A 177 -8.64 14.01 -6.43
C ASN A 177 -7.98 12.80 -7.10
N CYS A 178 -8.44 11.59 -6.72
CA CYS A 178 -8.02 10.33 -7.31
C CYS A 178 -9.20 9.58 -7.98
N ASP A 179 -10.13 10.33 -8.58
CA ASP A 179 -11.37 9.75 -9.12
C ASP A 179 -11.11 8.81 -10.29
N ASP A 180 -10.08 9.05 -11.12
CA ASP A 180 -9.68 8.13 -12.17
C ASP A 180 -9.21 6.78 -11.60
N LEU A 181 -8.32 6.79 -10.61
CA LEU A 181 -7.87 5.56 -9.93
C LEU A 181 -9.03 4.83 -9.27
N TRP A 182 -9.93 5.58 -8.62
CA TRP A 182 -11.08 5.00 -7.94
C TRP A 182 -12.10 4.40 -8.92
N GLY A 183 -12.45 5.12 -9.98
CA GLY A 183 -13.34 4.63 -11.05
C GLY A 183 -12.78 3.39 -11.73
N TYR A 184 -11.49 3.40 -12.05
CA TYR A 184 -10.80 2.25 -12.61
C TYR A 184 -10.88 1.02 -11.69
N PHE A 185 -10.66 1.19 -10.40
CA PHE A 185 -10.81 0.09 -9.44
C PHE A 185 -12.24 -0.46 -9.36
N GLN A 186 -13.23 0.43 -9.35
CA GLN A 186 -14.64 0.04 -9.37
C GLN A 186 -14.99 -0.74 -10.65
N ASP A 187 -14.52 -0.29 -11.80
CA ASP A 187 -14.75 -0.95 -13.09
C ASP A 187 -14.19 -2.37 -13.10
N ILE A 188 -12.99 -2.57 -12.54
CA ILE A 188 -12.39 -3.92 -12.41
C ILE A 188 -13.30 -4.82 -11.58
N ILE A 189 -13.73 -4.38 -10.41
CA ILE A 189 -14.55 -5.22 -9.53
C ILE A 189 -15.91 -5.54 -10.16
N HIS A 190 -16.57 -4.56 -10.78
CA HIS A 190 -17.82 -4.78 -11.47
C HIS A 190 -17.65 -5.73 -12.67
N TRP A 191 -16.55 -5.60 -13.43
CA TRP A 191 -16.24 -6.50 -14.52
C TRP A 191 -16.06 -7.93 -14.04
N ILE A 192 -15.28 -8.15 -12.97
CA ILE A 192 -15.10 -9.48 -12.35
C ILE A 192 -16.46 -10.09 -12.00
N GLN A 193 -17.32 -9.33 -11.31
CA GLN A 193 -18.64 -9.78 -10.86
C GLN A 193 -19.59 -10.09 -12.04
N LYS A 194 -19.45 -9.35 -13.13
CA LYS A 194 -20.23 -9.57 -14.36
C LYS A 194 -19.75 -10.82 -15.11
N VAL A 195 -18.44 -10.99 -15.26
CA VAL A 195 -17.85 -12.09 -16.05
C VAL A 195 -17.86 -13.41 -15.26
N PHE A 196 -17.60 -13.33 -13.95
CA PHE A 196 -17.54 -14.47 -13.03
C PHE A 196 -18.50 -14.25 -11.85
N PRO A 197 -19.81 -14.43 -12.07
CA PRO A 197 -20.83 -14.04 -11.07
C PRO A 197 -20.78 -14.88 -9.79
N LYS A 198 -20.18 -16.07 -9.81
CA LYS A 198 -20.05 -16.92 -8.64
C LYS A 198 -18.68 -16.77 -7.99
N TYR A 199 -18.65 -16.09 -6.85
CA TYR A 199 -17.44 -15.94 -6.05
C TYR A 199 -16.88 -17.28 -5.58
N ARG A 200 -15.55 -17.39 -5.62
CA ARG A 200 -14.76 -18.48 -5.02
C ARG A 200 -13.50 -17.91 -4.38
N LYS A 201 -13.12 -18.47 -3.23
CA LYS A 201 -11.94 -17.99 -2.47
C LYS A 201 -10.63 -17.96 -3.27
N GLN A 202 -10.52 -18.81 -4.30
CA GLN A 202 -9.35 -18.90 -5.19
C GLN A 202 -9.23 -17.70 -6.15
N MET A 203 -10.26 -16.87 -6.27
CA MET A 203 -10.24 -15.63 -7.04
C MET A 203 -9.42 -14.54 -6.35
N LYS A 204 -9.20 -14.66 -5.04
CA LYS A 204 -8.49 -13.65 -4.27
C LYS A 204 -7.01 -13.61 -4.63
N GLY A 205 -6.51 -12.41 -4.92
CA GLY A 205 -5.09 -12.15 -5.19
C GLY A 205 -4.65 -12.45 -6.62
N LEU A 206 -5.59 -12.68 -7.55
CA LEU A 206 -5.27 -12.75 -8.98
C LEU A 206 -4.97 -11.34 -9.52
N PRO A 207 -4.22 -11.23 -10.64
CA PRO A 207 -3.88 -9.95 -11.26
C PRO A 207 -5.06 -9.36 -12.05
N TRP A 208 -6.18 -9.12 -11.35
CA TRP A 208 -7.45 -8.76 -11.98
C TRP A 208 -7.40 -7.50 -12.83
N GLY A 209 -6.61 -6.50 -12.40
CA GLY A 209 -6.47 -5.28 -13.19
C GLY A 209 -5.73 -5.51 -14.51
N ILE A 210 -4.74 -6.39 -14.53
CA ILE A 210 -4.04 -6.77 -15.77
C ILE A 210 -5.00 -7.52 -16.69
N LEU A 211 -5.72 -8.52 -16.17
CA LEU A 211 -6.71 -9.27 -16.92
C LEU A 211 -7.84 -8.36 -17.45
N TYR A 212 -8.30 -7.41 -16.65
CA TYR A 212 -9.27 -6.40 -17.07
C TYR A 212 -8.73 -5.55 -18.23
N ASN A 213 -7.51 -5.04 -18.13
CA ASN A 213 -6.90 -4.21 -19.15
C ASN A 213 -6.85 -4.93 -20.51
N GLU A 214 -6.57 -6.23 -20.49
CA GLU A 214 -6.43 -7.05 -21.71
C GLU A 214 -7.78 -7.53 -22.25
N HIS A 215 -8.74 -7.90 -21.38
CA HIS A 215 -9.93 -8.66 -21.75
C HIS A 215 -11.27 -7.93 -21.57
N LYS A 216 -11.29 -6.66 -21.11
CA LYS A 216 -12.54 -5.92 -20.84
C LYS A 216 -13.46 -5.76 -22.04
N ASN A 217 -12.91 -5.80 -23.25
CA ASN A 217 -13.63 -5.64 -24.50
C ASN A 217 -13.96 -6.99 -25.19
N ASP A 218 -13.54 -8.12 -24.61
CA ASP A 218 -13.78 -9.43 -25.18
C ASP A 218 -15.27 -9.81 -25.02
N ASN A 219 -15.78 -10.55 -25.99
CA ASN A 219 -17.15 -11.07 -25.93
C ASN A 219 -17.20 -12.33 -25.07
N LEU A 220 -17.17 -12.15 -23.74
CA LEU A 220 -17.14 -13.23 -22.77
C LEU A 220 -18.55 -13.69 -22.40
N SER A 221 -18.78 -15.01 -22.41
CA SER A 221 -20.05 -15.62 -21.96
C SER A 221 -19.94 -16.05 -20.50
N PRO A 222 -20.57 -15.34 -19.53
CA PRO A 222 -20.50 -15.71 -18.11
C PRO A 222 -20.99 -17.12 -17.82
N THR A 223 -22.00 -17.60 -18.57
CA THR A 223 -22.56 -18.94 -18.40
C THR A 223 -21.59 -20.03 -18.82
N GLU A 224 -20.90 -19.85 -19.95
CA GLU A 224 -19.91 -20.81 -20.45
C GLU A 224 -18.66 -20.80 -19.54
N LEU A 225 -18.19 -19.62 -19.16
CA LEU A 225 -17.06 -19.47 -18.22
C LEU A 225 -17.35 -20.13 -16.89
N GLU A 226 -18.56 -19.97 -16.32
CA GLU A 226 -18.93 -20.60 -15.06
C GLU A 226 -18.98 -22.12 -15.17
N ALA A 227 -19.48 -22.67 -16.30
CA ALA A 227 -19.48 -24.10 -16.54
C ALA A 227 -18.05 -24.66 -16.58
N GLU A 228 -17.14 -23.98 -17.29
CA GLU A 228 -15.73 -24.36 -17.37
C GLU A 228 -15.00 -24.22 -16.02
N VAL A 229 -15.23 -23.14 -15.29
CA VAL A 229 -14.69 -22.99 -13.91
C VAL A 229 -15.16 -24.17 -13.05
N ALA A 230 -16.45 -24.53 -13.11
CA ALA A 230 -17.00 -25.62 -12.31
C ALA A 230 -16.40 -26.99 -12.72
N ARG A 231 -16.12 -27.21 -14.00
CA ARG A 231 -15.44 -28.40 -14.52
C ARG A 231 -14.01 -28.50 -14.03
N LEU A 232 -13.21 -27.43 -14.27
CA LEU A 232 -11.78 -27.39 -13.91
C LEU A 232 -11.55 -27.39 -12.39
N MET A 233 -12.46 -26.87 -11.60
CA MET A 233 -12.39 -26.96 -10.13
C MET A 233 -12.50 -28.39 -9.61
N LYS A 234 -13.21 -29.27 -10.30
CA LYS A 234 -13.39 -30.71 -9.95
C LYS A 234 -12.27 -31.58 -10.52
N ASP A 235 -11.59 -31.12 -11.55
CA ASP A 235 -10.55 -31.86 -12.26
C ASP A 235 -9.33 -32.03 -11.36
N SER A 236 -8.95 -33.30 -11.07
CA SER A 236 -7.81 -33.64 -10.21
C SER A 236 -6.45 -33.29 -10.82
N ASP A 237 -6.37 -33.18 -12.14
CA ASP A 237 -5.14 -32.92 -12.88
C ASP A 237 -4.76 -31.43 -12.84
N VAL A 238 -5.72 -30.55 -12.58
CA VAL A 238 -5.47 -29.14 -12.35
C VAL A 238 -4.86 -28.91 -10.98
N GLN A 239 -3.54 -28.72 -10.93
CA GLN A 239 -2.79 -28.54 -9.68
C GLN A 239 -2.97 -27.11 -9.09
N LYS A 240 -3.03 -26.09 -9.94
CA LYS A 240 -3.11 -24.69 -9.54
C LYS A 240 -4.52 -24.11 -9.77
N LYS A 241 -5.44 -24.42 -8.85
CA LYS A 241 -6.84 -23.95 -8.95
C LYS A 241 -6.99 -22.42 -9.09
N PRO A 242 -6.20 -21.54 -8.43
CA PRO A 242 -6.28 -20.10 -8.68
C PRO A 242 -5.98 -19.69 -10.12
N GLY A 243 -5.22 -20.48 -10.87
CA GLY A 243 -4.89 -20.20 -12.26
C GLY A 243 -6.04 -20.42 -13.27
N ILE A 244 -7.15 -21.05 -12.86
CA ILE A 244 -8.28 -21.35 -13.73
C ILE A 244 -8.82 -20.10 -14.43
N TRP A 245 -8.99 -18.99 -13.69
CA TRP A 245 -9.50 -17.75 -14.26
C TRP A 245 -8.54 -17.11 -15.28
N GLN A 246 -7.23 -17.17 -15.00
CA GLN A 246 -6.21 -16.70 -15.95
C GLN A 246 -6.22 -17.56 -17.21
N TYR A 247 -6.27 -18.89 -17.06
CA TYR A 247 -6.37 -19.81 -18.19
C TYR A 247 -7.60 -19.54 -19.07
N LEU A 248 -8.77 -19.37 -18.46
CA LEU A 248 -10.01 -19.15 -19.22
C LEU A 248 -10.02 -17.85 -20.03
N LEU A 249 -9.28 -16.86 -19.59
CA LEU A 249 -9.15 -15.58 -20.30
C LEU A 249 -8.01 -15.62 -21.34
N THR A 250 -6.88 -16.24 -21.01
CA THR A 250 -5.66 -16.20 -21.84
C THR A 250 -5.47 -17.44 -22.71
N HIS A 251 -6.18 -18.53 -22.42
CA HIS A 251 -6.03 -19.88 -23.01
C HIS A 251 -4.59 -20.46 -22.85
N ASP A 252 -3.83 -20.01 -21.86
CA ASP A 252 -2.47 -20.47 -21.59
C ASP A 252 -2.46 -21.51 -20.45
N GLU A 253 -2.21 -22.77 -20.80
CA GLU A 253 -2.24 -23.92 -19.91
C GLU A 253 -1.23 -23.84 -18.74
N LYS A 254 -0.17 -23.00 -18.87
CA LYS A 254 0.79 -22.79 -17.79
C LYS A 254 0.13 -22.37 -16.45
N TYR A 255 -1.02 -21.70 -16.52
CA TYR A 255 -1.75 -21.26 -15.33
C TYR A 255 -2.42 -22.40 -14.59
N LEU A 256 -2.72 -23.52 -15.23
CA LEU A 256 -3.35 -24.68 -14.61
C LEU A 256 -2.34 -25.60 -13.92
N SER A 257 -1.06 -25.59 -14.36
CA SER A 257 -0.02 -26.55 -13.91
C SER A 257 -0.56 -27.99 -13.97
N ILE A 258 -1.00 -28.42 -15.16
CA ILE A 258 -1.56 -29.75 -15.38
C ILE A 258 -0.47 -30.79 -15.07
N ARG A 259 -0.87 -31.86 -14.34
CA ARG A 259 0.03 -32.97 -14.04
C ARG A 259 0.38 -33.69 -15.34
N ALA A 260 1.62 -33.59 -15.78
CA ALA A 260 2.09 -34.49 -16.82
C ALA A 260 2.17 -35.91 -16.23
N PHE A 261 1.42 -36.84 -16.76
CA PHE A 261 1.68 -38.26 -16.50
C PHE A 261 2.97 -38.59 -17.25
N ASP A 262 4.04 -38.87 -16.52
CA ASP A 262 5.13 -39.64 -17.08
C ASP A 262 4.58 -41.05 -17.28
N ASP A 263 4.37 -41.47 -18.54
CA ASP A 263 4.12 -42.84 -18.92
C ASP A 263 5.39 -43.65 -18.56
N ASN A 264 5.35 -44.32 -17.38
CA ASN A 264 6.27 -45.39 -17.00
C ASN A 264 5.60 -46.73 -17.25
#